data_4f0beafdab71e69fec474f7e76415e7a
#
_entry.id   4f0beafdab71e69fec474f7e76415e7a
#
_cell.length_a   1.000
_cell.length_b   1.000
_cell.length_c   1.000
_cell.angle_alpha   90.00
_cell.angle_beta   90.00
_cell.angle_gamma   90.00
#
_symmetry.space_group_name_H-M   'P 1'
#
loop_
_entity.id
_entity.type
_entity.pdbx_description
1 polymer ?
#
loop_
_entity_poly.entity_id
_entity_poly.type
_entity_poly.pdbx_seq_one_letter_code
_entity_poly.pdbx_strand_id
1 'polypeptide(L)'
;LVIDDSGSMKEDSLALASRLAGFATMLEDGQFDWQMCLTTTNYNGHDGESKVWVKTTGDNLILKKTDGDIGAILTNTIDDMTFGGRGGGRSDERGVASIAGHLAKRNQHNCYRQNALTAVILISDENERSQGDNLENIDKPDKLIEAYESYRSESSLGSKLVVNSIIVQSGDTVCKAEQDAQPDSIGHYGTVYEELSQKTRGSVSGICSEDYAEKLDLIYDSIV
;
A
#
# COMPACT_ATOMS: atom_id res chain seq x y z
N LEU A 1 -1.63 -1.17 4.49
CA LEU A 1 -0.41 -1.02 3.71
C LEU A 1 -0.52 -1.88 2.46
N VAL A 2 -0.31 -1.27 1.30
CA VAL A 2 -0.31 -1.93 -0.02
C VAL A 2 1.09 -1.80 -0.58
N ILE A 3 1.75 -2.92 -0.84
CA ILE A 3 3.13 -2.94 -1.31
C ILE A 3 3.18 -3.68 -2.64
N ASP A 4 3.83 -3.05 -3.59
CA ASP A 4 4.20 -3.69 -4.83
C ASP A 4 5.26 -4.77 -4.55
N ASP A 5 4.95 -6.00 -4.91
CA ASP A 5 5.81 -7.16 -4.76
C ASP A 5 6.43 -7.62 -6.10
N SER A 6 6.43 -6.74 -7.11
CA SER A 6 7.10 -6.96 -8.40
C SER A 6 8.62 -7.01 -8.25
N GLY A 7 9.27 -7.59 -9.26
CA GLY A 7 10.74 -7.73 -9.26
C GLY A 7 11.48 -6.40 -9.36
N SER A 8 10.87 -5.37 -9.96
CA SER A 8 11.41 -4.02 -10.09
C SER A 8 11.58 -3.33 -8.73
N MET A 9 10.68 -3.58 -7.78
CA MET A 9 10.71 -3.03 -6.44
C MET A 9 11.87 -3.53 -5.55
N LYS A 10 12.72 -4.40 -6.05
CA LYS A 10 13.74 -5.07 -5.23
C LYS A 10 14.68 -4.12 -4.49
N GLU A 11 15.18 -3.10 -5.17
CA GLU A 11 16.08 -2.10 -4.56
C GLU A 11 15.29 -1.12 -3.68
N ASP A 12 14.11 -0.71 -4.14
CA ASP A 12 13.21 0.17 -3.40
C ASP A 12 12.67 -0.47 -2.12
N SER A 13 12.43 -1.79 -2.13
CA SER A 13 11.95 -2.54 -0.96
C SER A 13 12.93 -2.54 0.21
N LEU A 14 14.23 -2.60 -0.04
CA LEU A 14 15.24 -2.52 1.03
C LEU A 14 15.25 -1.14 1.69
N ALA A 15 15.19 -0.09 0.86
CA ALA A 15 15.11 1.28 1.35
C ALA A 15 13.78 1.50 2.12
N LEU A 16 12.69 0.97 1.58
CA LEU A 16 11.36 1.02 2.17
C LEU A 16 11.29 0.32 3.52
N ALA A 17 11.83 -0.90 3.63
CA ALA A 17 11.81 -1.68 4.86
C ALA A 17 12.45 -0.91 6.03
N SER A 18 13.63 -0.32 5.79
CA SER A 18 14.31 0.51 6.79
C SER A 18 13.48 1.73 7.22
N ARG A 19 12.76 2.34 6.30
CA ARG A 19 11.98 3.57 6.54
C ARG A 19 10.62 3.29 7.16
N LEU A 20 9.98 2.18 6.80
CA LEU A 20 8.77 1.71 7.48
C LEU A 20 9.04 1.33 8.95
N ALA A 21 10.25 0.89 9.29
CA ALA A 21 10.64 0.73 10.68
C ALA A 21 10.60 2.06 11.46
N GLY A 22 11.08 3.16 10.85
CA GLY A 22 10.96 4.50 11.42
C GLY A 22 9.50 4.95 11.58
N PHE A 23 8.68 4.72 10.54
CA PHE A 23 7.24 5.00 10.60
C PHE A 23 6.53 4.18 11.70
N ALA A 24 6.89 2.90 11.84
CA ALA A 24 6.38 2.07 12.91
C ALA A 24 6.71 2.64 14.29
N THR A 25 7.94 3.16 14.48
CA THR A 25 8.34 3.82 15.74
C THR A 25 7.45 5.05 16.01
N MET A 26 7.17 5.87 15.01
CA MET A 26 6.25 7.01 15.19
C MET A 26 4.84 6.56 15.56
N LEU A 27 4.35 5.48 14.95
CA LEU A 27 3.06 4.90 15.34
C LEU A 27 3.07 4.34 16.77
N GLU A 28 4.17 3.73 17.20
CA GLU A 28 4.34 3.22 18.57
C GLU A 28 4.38 4.33 19.59
N ASP A 29 5.10 5.42 19.32
CA ASP A 29 5.20 6.60 20.18
C ASP A 29 3.89 7.39 20.24
N GLY A 30 3.07 7.30 19.19
CA GLY A 30 1.76 7.93 19.13
C GLY A 30 0.82 7.43 20.24
N GLN A 31 -0.01 8.32 20.76
CA GLN A 31 -0.98 8.01 21.83
C GLN A 31 -2.34 7.52 21.29
N PHE A 32 -2.40 7.06 20.06
CA PHE A 32 -3.62 6.52 19.45
C PHE A 32 -3.54 5.02 19.28
N ASP A 33 -4.71 4.41 19.24
CA ASP A 33 -4.87 2.99 19.02
C ASP A 33 -4.93 2.70 17.53
N TRP A 34 -3.95 1.98 17.01
CA TRP A 34 -3.86 1.62 15.61
C TRP A 34 -3.74 0.13 15.40
N GLN A 35 -4.10 -0.30 14.21
CA GLN A 35 -3.78 -1.62 13.68
C GLN A 35 -3.52 -1.51 12.17
N MET A 36 -2.68 -2.39 11.66
CA MET A 36 -2.24 -2.40 10.28
C MET A 36 -2.44 -3.76 9.66
N CYS A 37 -2.93 -3.79 8.42
CA CYS A 37 -3.01 -4.98 7.58
C CYS A 37 -2.23 -4.74 6.31
N LEU A 38 -1.68 -5.80 5.75
CA LEU A 38 -0.87 -5.75 4.54
C LEU A 38 -1.58 -6.46 3.39
N THR A 39 -1.41 -5.92 2.20
CA THR A 39 -1.73 -6.56 0.92
C THR A 39 -0.68 -6.18 -0.11
N THR A 40 -0.65 -6.86 -1.23
CA THR A 40 0.23 -6.52 -2.36
C THR A 40 -0.57 -5.97 -3.52
N THR A 41 0.11 -5.40 -4.51
CA THR A 41 -0.49 -4.97 -5.77
C THR A 41 -0.89 -6.15 -6.68
N ASN A 42 -0.48 -7.36 -6.35
CA ASN A 42 -0.76 -8.58 -7.10
C ASN A 42 -2.20 -9.07 -6.91
N TYR A 43 -3.17 -8.26 -7.34
CA TYR A 43 -4.58 -8.64 -7.29
C TYR A 43 -4.91 -9.63 -8.40
N ASN A 44 -5.25 -10.85 -7.97
CA ASN A 44 -5.74 -11.88 -8.87
C ASN A 44 -7.18 -12.23 -8.46
N GLY A 45 -8.15 -11.61 -9.12
CA GLY A 45 -9.57 -11.74 -8.79
C GLY A 45 -10.14 -13.16 -8.74
N HIS A 46 -9.35 -14.14 -9.17
CA HIS A 46 -9.76 -15.56 -9.23
C HIS A 46 -9.14 -16.46 -8.15
N ASP A 47 -8.10 -16.01 -7.45
CA ASP A 47 -7.29 -16.92 -6.63
C ASP A 47 -7.64 -16.94 -5.13
N GLY A 48 -8.75 -16.37 -4.75
CA GLY A 48 -9.24 -16.49 -3.38
C GLY A 48 -8.53 -15.63 -2.34
N GLU A 49 -8.84 -15.89 -1.09
CA GLU A 49 -8.54 -15.02 0.06
C GLU A 49 -7.06 -14.87 0.38
N SER A 50 -6.24 -15.86 0.03
CA SER A 50 -4.84 -15.93 0.45
C SER A 50 -3.92 -14.91 -0.20
N LYS A 51 -4.37 -14.24 -1.27
CA LYS A 51 -3.57 -13.23 -1.97
C LYS A 51 -3.94 -11.78 -1.64
N VAL A 52 -5.06 -11.57 -0.99
CA VAL A 52 -5.53 -10.23 -0.57
C VAL A 52 -5.00 -9.85 0.82
N TRP A 53 -4.66 -10.85 1.64
CA TRP A 53 -4.17 -10.65 3.00
C TRP A 53 -2.78 -11.25 3.14
N VAL A 54 -1.80 -10.40 3.46
CA VAL A 54 -0.43 -10.84 3.69
C VAL A 54 -0.24 -11.11 5.18
N LYS A 55 0.20 -12.33 5.50
CA LYS A 55 0.67 -12.65 6.84
C LYS A 55 2.07 -12.06 7.06
N THR A 56 2.25 -11.42 8.18
CA THR A 56 3.57 -11.00 8.62
C THR A 56 4.45 -12.18 8.99
N THR A 57 5.74 -11.97 9.16
CA THR A 57 6.68 -13.01 9.61
C THR A 57 6.34 -13.59 10.99
N GLY A 58 5.52 -12.91 11.80
CA GLY A 58 4.94 -13.42 13.04
C GLY A 58 3.63 -14.20 12.85
N ASP A 59 3.27 -14.58 11.63
CA ASP A 59 2.00 -15.26 11.26
C ASP A 59 0.72 -14.44 11.53
N ASN A 60 0.85 -13.17 11.87
CA ASN A 60 -0.28 -12.28 12.10
C ASN A 60 -0.78 -11.65 10.79
N LEU A 61 -2.10 -11.69 10.59
CA LEU A 61 -2.75 -10.94 9.50
C LEU A 61 -2.98 -9.47 9.85
N ILE A 62 -2.91 -9.14 11.12
CA ILE A 62 -3.12 -7.79 11.65
C ILE A 62 -1.98 -7.49 12.60
N LEU A 63 -1.24 -6.43 12.34
CA LEU A 63 -0.29 -5.86 13.27
C LEU A 63 -0.98 -4.86 14.20
N LYS A 64 -0.63 -4.90 15.45
CA LYS A 64 -1.14 -4.00 16.50
C LYS A 64 0.02 -3.42 17.27
N LYS A 65 -0.21 -2.30 17.91
CA LYS A 65 0.76 -1.63 18.80
C LYS A 65 1.36 -2.57 19.86
N THR A 66 0.68 -3.66 20.20
CA THR A 66 1.09 -4.62 21.25
C THR A 66 1.91 -5.80 20.73
N ASP A 67 2.20 -5.88 19.44
CA ASP A 67 2.79 -7.09 18.83
C ASP A 67 4.33 -7.14 18.93
N GLY A 68 4.93 -6.22 19.68
CA GLY A 68 6.37 -6.18 19.92
C GLY A 68 7.10 -5.27 18.96
N ASP A 69 8.24 -5.65 18.43
CA ASP A 69 9.05 -4.84 17.51
C ASP A 69 8.41 -4.81 16.11
N ILE A 70 7.51 -3.84 15.92
CA ILE A 70 6.76 -3.67 14.65
C ILE A 70 7.70 -3.35 13.50
N GLY A 71 8.75 -2.57 13.75
CA GLY A 71 9.76 -2.24 12.74
C GLY A 71 10.45 -3.49 12.21
N ALA A 72 10.90 -4.37 13.08
CA ALA A 72 11.52 -5.64 12.68
C ALA A 72 10.52 -6.56 11.97
N ILE A 73 9.27 -6.64 12.43
CA ILE A 73 8.23 -7.46 11.78
C ILE A 73 7.96 -6.95 10.36
N LEU A 74 7.81 -5.64 10.15
CA LEU A 74 7.60 -5.07 8.83
C LEU A 74 8.80 -5.29 7.91
N THR A 75 10.01 -5.01 8.38
CA THR A 75 11.24 -5.23 7.62
C THR A 75 11.35 -6.67 7.14
N ASN A 76 11.23 -7.63 8.05
CA ASN A 76 11.33 -9.05 7.71
C ASN A 76 10.18 -9.50 6.79
N THR A 77 8.99 -8.91 6.93
CA THR A 77 7.85 -9.24 6.06
C THR A 77 8.09 -8.76 4.64
N ILE A 78 8.62 -7.55 4.47
CA ILE A 78 8.95 -6.98 3.16
C ILE A 78 10.07 -7.78 2.50
N ASP A 79 11.11 -8.11 3.24
CA ASP A 79 12.19 -8.97 2.75
C ASP A 79 11.66 -10.33 2.26
N ASP A 80 10.79 -10.97 3.03
CA ASP A 80 10.19 -12.25 2.66
C ASP A 80 9.27 -12.14 1.43
N MET A 81 8.54 -11.03 1.30
CA MET A 81 7.71 -10.75 0.13
C MET A 81 8.56 -10.56 -1.14
N THR A 82 9.65 -9.81 -1.03
CA THR A 82 10.47 -9.41 -2.19
C THR A 82 11.51 -10.46 -2.56
N PHE A 83 12.14 -11.10 -1.54
CA PHE A 83 13.30 -12.00 -1.74
C PHE A 83 13.02 -13.44 -1.36
N GLY A 84 12.04 -13.71 -0.52
CA GLY A 84 11.79 -15.03 0.12
C GLY A 84 11.02 -16.04 -0.72
N GLY A 85 10.77 -15.76 -2.01
CA GLY A 85 10.03 -16.68 -2.89
C GLY A 85 8.51 -16.67 -2.67
N ARG A 86 7.99 -15.82 -1.80
CA ARG A 86 6.58 -15.43 -1.78
C ARG A 86 6.30 -14.33 -2.80
N GLY A 87 7.35 -13.56 -3.14
CA GLY A 87 7.37 -12.61 -4.22
C GLY A 87 7.43 -13.34 -5.55
N GLY A 88 6.75 -12.91 -6.45
CA GLY A 88 6.52 -13.34 -7.79
C GLY A 88 5.36 -12.52 -8.26
N GLY A 89 5.42 -11.21 -7.89
CA GLY A 89 4.48 -10.23 -8.34
C GLY A 89 4.26 -10.39 -9.82
N ARG A 90 3.06 -10.21 -10.28
CA ARG A 90 2.79 -10.11 -11.71
C ARG A 90 3.40 -8.82 -12.20
N SER A 91 3.76 -8.78 -13.44
CA SER A 91 4.13 -7.55 -14.15
C SER A 91 2.94 -6.61 -14.44
N ASP A 92 1.75 -6.88 -13.90
CA ASP A 92 0.52 -6.09 -14.09
C ASP A 92 -0.04 -5.72 -12.72
N GLU A 93 0.41 -4.59 -12.23
CA GLU A 93 0.09 -4.13 -10.89
C GLU A 93 -1.36 -3.65 -10.78
N ARG A 94 -2.01 -3.98 -9.66
CA ARG A 94 -3.43 -3.70 -9.41
C ARG A 94 -3.68 -3.26 -7.96
N GLY A 95 -3.03 -2.19 -7.54
CA GLY A 95 -3.11 -1.67 -6.17
C GLY A 95 -4.51 -1.22 -5.78
N VAL A 96 -5.24 -0.54 -6.68
CA VAL A 96 -6.63 -0.12 -6.45
C VAL A 96 -7.55 -1.33 -6.28
N ALA A 97 -7.40 -2.33 -7.17
CA ALA A 97 -8.16 -3.57 -7.09
C ALA A 97 -7.83 -4.35 -5.81
N SER A 98 -6.57 -4.35 -5.37
CA SER A 98 -6.16 -4.98 -4.12
C SER A 98 -6.80 -4.33 -2.91
N ILE A 99 -6.85 -2.99 -2.85
CA ILE A 99 -7.58 -2.27 -1.80
C ILE A 99 -9.07 -2.64 -1.82
N ALA A 100 -9.69 -2.64 -3.01
CA ALA A 100 -11.10 -2.99 -3.16
C ALA A 100 -11.40 -4.42 -2.68
N GLY A 101 -10.56 -5.39 -3.07
CA GLY A 101 -10.65 -6.78 -2.63
C GLY A 101 -10.47 -6.94 -1.12
N HIS A 102 -9.50 -6.22 -0.55
CA HIS A 102 -9.25 -6.21 0.89
C HIS A 102 -10.45 -5.64 1.66
N LEU A 103 -11.02 -4.55 1.19
CA LEU A 103 -12.23 -3.94 1.77
C LEU A 103 -13.45 -4.87 1.66
N ALA A 104 -13.63 -5.54 0.53
CA ALA A 104 -14.74 -6.48 0.35
C ALA A 104 -14.71 -7.64 1.35
N LYS A 105 -13.52 -8.02 1.83
CA LYS A 105 -13.30 -9.09 2.80
C LYS A 105 -13.08 -8.59 4.24
N ARG A 106 -13.37 -7.33 4.52
CA ARG A 106 -13.11 -6.64 5.80
C ARG A 106 -13.65 -7.35 7.03
N ASN A 107 -14.76 -8.05 6.90
CA ASN A 107 -15.43 -8.70 8.02
C ASN A 107 -14.79 -10.06 8.40
N GLN A 108 -13.89 -10.59 7.57
CA GLN A 108 -13.28 -11.90 7.82
C GLN A 108 -12.17 -11.85 8.87
N HIS A 109 -11.42 -10.73 8.92
CA HIS A 109 -10.20 -10.65 9.73
C HIS A 109 -10.19 -9.48 10.73
N ASN A 110 -11.26 -8.69 10.83
CA ASN A 110 -11.36 -7.56 11.78
C ASN A 110 -10.27 -6.48 11.63
N CYS A 111 -9.72 -6.30 10.44
CA CYS A 111 -8.77 -5.24 10.18
C CYS A 111 -9.40 -3.85 10.31
N TYR A 112 -10.63 -3.72 9.87
CA TYR A 112 -11.36 -2.46 9.86
C TYR A 112 -12.22 -2.33 11.11
N ARG A 113 -12.00 -1.25 11.87
CA ARG A 113 -12.69 -1.02 13.14
C ARG A 113 -13.76 0.05 12.98
N GLN A 114 -14.84 -0.09 13.75
CA GLN A 114 -15.84 0.96 13.85
C GLN A 114 -15.23 2.26 14.38
N ASN A 115 -15.64 3.38 13.83
CA ASN A 115 -15.20 4.72 14.23
C ASN A 115 -13.70 4.99 14.12
N ALA A 116 -12.96 4.15 13.39
CA ALA A 116 -11.55 4.38 13.10
C ALA A 116 -11.38 4.99 11.70
N LEU A 117 -10.38 5.84 11.53
CA LEU A 117 -9.92 6.29 10.22
C LEU A 117 -9.39 5.07 9.45
N THR A 118 -9.74 4.96 8.19
CA THR A 118 -9.10 4.01 7.27
C THR A 118 -8.07 4.76 6.44
N ALA A 119 -6.81 4.60 6.78
CA ALA A 119 -5.70 5.14 6.02
C ALA A 119 -5.03 4.02 5.22
N VAL A 120 -4.75 4.27 3.95
CA VAL A 120 -3.98 3.39 3.08
C VAL A 120 -2.67 4.07 2.75
N ILE A 121 -1.59 3.32 2.78
CA ILE A 121 -0.30 3.71 2.21
C ILE A 121 -0.04 2.72 1.07
N LEU A 122 0.01 3.24 -0.15
CA LEU A 122 0.28 2.48 -1.36
C LEU A 122 1.66 2.83 -1.89
N ILE A 123 2.47 1.82 -2.19
CA ILE A 123 3.86 1.97 -2.59
C ILE A 123 4.12 1.12 -3.82
N SER A 124 4.50 1.76 -4.93
CA SER A 124 4.77 1.10 -6.21
C SER A 124 5.60 1.99 -7.14
N ASP A 125 6.49 1.40 -7.90
CA ASP A 125 7.22 2.02 -9.03
C ASP A 125 6.43 1.91 -10.35
N GLU A 126 5.27 1.27 -10.33
CA GLU A 126 4.39 1.07 -11.48
C GLU A 126 3.03 1.77 -11.34
N ASN A 127 2.17 1.61 -12.32
CA ASN A 127 0.80 2.13 -12.31
C ASN A 127 -0.21 0.98 -12.24
N GLU A 128 -1.44 1.30 -11.90
CA GLU A 128 -2.56 0.36 -12.04
C GLU A 128 -2.64 -0.11 -13.48
N ARG A 129 -2.59 -1.43 -13.73
CA ARG A 129 -2.61 -2.03 -15.06
C ARG A 129 -1.44 -1.54 -15.95
N SER A 130 -0.24 -1.51 -15.41
CA SER A 130 0.99 -1.03 -16.06
C SER A 130 1.31 -1.71 -17.41
N GLN A 131 0.88 -2.94 -17.60
CA GLN A 131 1.07 -3.66 -18.87
C GLN A 131 0.15 -3.20 -20.02
N GLY A 132 -0.62 -2.13 -19.82
CA GLY A 132 -1.43 -1.48 -20.84
C GLY A 132 -2.82 -2.07 -21.01
N ASP A 133 -3.27 -2.92 -20.13
CA ASP A 133 -4.63 -3.40 -20.10
C ASP A 133 -5.62 -2.29 -19.73
N ASN A 134 -6.84 -2.37 -20.24
CA ASN A 134 -7.88 -1.41 -19.87
C ASN A 134 -8.28 -1.57 -18.42
N LEU A 135 -8.44 -0.45 -17.71
CA LEU A 135 -8.96 -0.43 -16.35
C LEU A 135 -10.36 -1.03 -16.27
N GLU A 136 -10.48 -2.10 -15.52
CA GLU A 136 -11.77 -2.65 -15.11
C GLU A 136 -12.45 -1.75 -14.07
N ASN A 137 -13.69 -2.00 -13.72
CA ASN A 137 -14.37 -1.18 -12.71
C ASN A 137 -13.67 -1.25 -11.34
N ILE A 138 -13.10 -2.39 -11.00
CA ILE A 138 -12.41 -2.60 -9.73
C ILE A 138 -11.07 -1.83 -9.65
N ASP A 139 -10.48 -1.49 -10.80
CA ASP A 139 -9.21 -0.75 -10.91
C ASP A 139 -9.40 0.78 -10.84
N LYS A 140 -10.64 1.27 -10.80
CA LYS A 140 -10.95 2.70 -10.89
C LYS A 140 -11.05 3.36 -9.53
N PRO A 141 -10.35 4.48 -9.30
CA PRO A 141 -10.43 5.26 -8.06
C PRO A 141 -11.86 5.58 -7.61
N ASP A 142 -12.71 6.06 -8.52
CA ASP A 142 -14.10 6.41 -8.17
C ASP A 142 -14.90 5.19 -7.70
N LYS A 143 -14.68 4.03 -8.30
CA LYS A 143 -15.39 2.81 -7.91
C LYS A 143 -14.93 2.28 -6.55
N LEU A 144 -13.66 2.41 -6.24
CA LEU A 144 -13.15 2.11 -4.90
C LEU A 144 -13.77 3.04 -3.85
N ILE A 145 -13.82 4.34 -4.13
CA ILE A 145 -14.41 5.33 -3.21
C ILE A 145 -15.90 5.06 -3.01
N GLU A 146 -16.66 4.83 -4.09
CA GLU A 146 -18.08 4.45 -4.02
C GLU A 146 -18.29 3.19 -3.16
N ALA A 147 -17.48 2.15 -3.37
CA ALA A 147 -17.54 0.91 -2.60
C ALA A 147 -17.23 1.16 -1.12
N TYR A 148 -16.20 1.95 -0.83
CA TYR A 148 -15.84 2.30 0.56
C TYR A 148 -16.97 3.06 1.26
N GLU A 149 -17.58 4.04 0.62
CA GLU A 149 -18.69 4.80 1.19
C GLU A 149 -19.93 3.89 1.46
N SER A 150 -20.19 2.94 0.58
CA SER A 150 -21.21 1.92 0.82
C SER A 150 -20.89 1.07 2.06
N TYR A 151 -19.66 0.55 2.13
CA TYR A 151 -19.20 -0.26 3.26
C TYR A 151 -19.20 0.53 4.57
N ARG A 152 -18.83 1.80 4.53
CA ARG A 152 -18.87 2.69 5.68
C ARG A 152 -20.29 2.84 6.22
N SER A 153 -21.24 3.06 5.35
CA SER A 153 -22.66 3.25 5.70
C SER A 153 -23.27 1.97 6.30
N GLU A 154 -22.94 0.81 5.75
CA GLU A 154 -23.48 -0.48 6.18
C GLU A 154 -22.86 -1.00 7.49
N SER A 155 -21.58 -0.72 7.71
CA SER A 155 -20.79 -1.36 8.76
C SER A 155 -20.37 -0.42 9.88
N SER A 156 -20.89 0.83 9.89
CA SER A 156 -20.44 1.87 10.82
C SER A 156 -18.91 1.99 10.84
N LEU A 157 -18.23 1.71 9.71
CA LEU A 157 -16.83 2.03 9.56
C LEU A 157 -16.67 3.54 9.76
N GLY A 158 -15.58 3.93 10.38
CA GLY A 158 -15.35 5.28 10.85
C GLY A 158 -15.43 6.39 9.82
N SER A 159 -14.48 7.27 9.84
CA SER A 159 -14.42 8.42 8.97
C SER A 159 -14.08 8.05 7.51
N LYS A 160 -13.63 8.99 6.74
CA LYS A 160 -13.32 8.82 5.31
C LYS A 160 -12.14 7.88 5.08
N LEU A 161 -12.08 7.31 3.88
CA LEU A 161 -10.88 6.71 3.33
C LEU A 161 -9.87 7.80 2.99
N VAL A 162 -8.63 7.63 3.43
CA VAL A 162 -7.49 8.44 3.00
C VAL A 162 -6.46 7.50 2.37
N VAL A 163 -6.04 7.78 1.15
CA VAL A 163 -5.02 6.99 0.46
C VAL A 163 -3.80 7.88 0.21
N ASN A 164 -2.67 7.48 0.74
CA ASN A 164 -1.38 8.12 0.51
C ASN A 164 -0.58 7.23 -0.44
N SER A 165 0.04 7.80 -1.45
CA SER A 165 0.81 7.05 -2.44
C SER A 165 2.27 7.48 -2.46
N ILE A 166 3.16 6.50 -2.52
CA ILE A 166 4.61 6.66 -2.76
C ILE A 166 4.88 5.99 -4.10
N ILE A 167 5.09 6.79 -5.14
CA ILE A 167 5.04 6.37 -6.54
C ILE A 167 6.03 7.14 -7.41
N VAL A 168 6.21 6.73 -8.65
CA VAL A 168 6.77 7.61 -9.68
C VAL A 168 5.72 8.65 -10.03
N GLN A 169 5.93 9.89 -9.58
CA GLN A 169 4.94 10.97 -9.76
C GLN A 169 4.79 11.36 -11.23
N SER A 170 3.59 11.82 -11.61
CA SER A 170 3.32 12.31 -12.96
C SER A 170 4.28 13.45 -13.35
N GLY A 171 5.01 13.26 -14.45
CA GLY A 171 5.95 14.24 -14.96
C GLY A 171 7.34 14.24 -14.28
N ASP A 172 7.59 13.41 -13.28
CA ASP A 172 8.94 13.21 -12.71
C ASP A 172 9.77 12.31 -13.63
N THR A 173 10.34 12.95 -14.66
CA THR A 173 11.15 12.26 -15.66
C THR A 173 12.48 11.75 -15.11
N VAL A 174 12.97 12.33 -14.02
CA VAL A 174 14.23 11.91 -13.38
C VAL A 174 14.00 10.61 -12.65
N CYS A 175 13.03 10.54 -11.76
CA CYS A 175 12.66 9.32 -11.07
C CYS A 175 12.28 8.20 -12.04
N LYS A 176 11.50 8.52 -13.09
CA LYS A 176 11.18 7.53 -14.11
C LYS A 176 12.43 6.96 -14.79
N ALA A 177 13.41 7.81 -15.13
CA ALA A 177 14.65 7.37 -15.75
C ALA A 177 15.52 6.53 -14.80
N GLU A 178 15.48 6.83 -13.49
CA GLU A 178 16.14 6.00 -12.46
C GLU A 178 15.52 4.62 -12.37
N GLN A 179 14.18 4.52 -12.39
CA GLN A 179 13.48 3.24 -12.40
C GLN A 179 13.73 2.46 -13.70
N ASP A 180 13.69 3.11 -14.86
CA ASP A 180 14.01 2.48 -16.15
C ASP A 180 15.47 1.98 -16.23
N ALA A 181 16.37 2.49 -15.42
CA ALA A 181 17.78 2.09 -15.39
C ALA A 181 18.03 0.84 -14.52
N GLN A 182 17.09 0.42 -13.71
CA GLN A 182 17.20 -0.79 -12.91
C GLN A 182 17.10 -2.04 -13.78
N PRO A 183 17.80 -3.13 -13.44
CA PRO A 183 17.70 -4.39 -14.19
C PRO A 183 16.26 -4.92 -14.20
N ASP A 184 15.79 -5.29 -15.38
CA ASP A 184 14.47 -5.89 -15.60
C ASP A 184 13.27 -5.02 -15.15
N SER A 185 13.49 -3.69 -15.04
CA SER A 185 12.46 -2.73 -14.64
C SER A 185 12.06 -1.82 -15.79
N ILE A 186 10.77 -1.47 -15.82
CA ILE A 186 10.22 -0.38 -16.62
C ILE A 186 9.36 0.45 -15.68
N GLY A 187 9.85 1.60 -15.25
CA GLY A 187 9.11 2.49 -14.38
C GLY A 187 7.88 3.08 -15.09
N HIS A 188 6.79 3.17 -14.38
CA HIS A 188 5.56 3.78 -14.86
C HIS A 188 5.13 4.93 -13.96
N TYR A 189 4.65 6.04 -14.54
CA TYR A 189 4.01 7.08 -13.75
C TYR A 189 2.76 6.52 -13.07
N GLY A 190 2.69 6.55 -11.76
CA GLY A 190 1.57 6.05 -10.95
C GLY A 190 0.33 6.94 -11.02
N THR A 191 -0.13 7.28 -12.22
CA THR A 191 -1.19 8.27 -12.47
C THR A 191 -2.51 7.91 -11.83
N VAL A 192 -2.87 6.63 -11.79
CA VAL A 192 -4.12 6.16 -11.18
C VAL A 192 -4.03 6.24 -9.66
N TYR A 193 -2.89 5.92 -9.08
CA TYR A 193 -2.64 6.03 -7.64
C TYR A 193 -2.59 7.50 -7.19
N GLU A 194 -1.98 8.36 -8.00
CA GLU A 194 -1.99 9.81 -7.77
C GLU A 194 -3.42 10.37 -7.77
N GLU A 195 -4.24 10.00 -8.75
CA GLU A 195 -5.66 10.37 -8.82
C GLU A 195 -6.42 9.90 -7.57
N LEU A 196 -6.20 8.66 -7.14
CA LEU A 196 -6.84 8.11 -5.95
C LEU A 196 -6.47 8.88 -4.69
N SER A 197 -5.18 9.19 -4.51
CA SER A 197 -4.70 9.98 -3.37
C SER A 197 -5.30 11.38 -3.36
N GLN A 198 -5.31 12.07 -4.50
CA GLN A 198 -5.90 13.40 -4.63
C GLN A 198 -7.40 13.39 -4.29
N LYS A 199 -8.16 12.42 -4.81
CA LYS A 199 -9.60 12.28 -4.55
C LYS A 199 -9.93 11.98 -3.09
N THR A 200 -9.05 11.27 -2.40
CA THR A 200 -9.21 10.92 -0.98
C THR A 200 -8.52 11.90 -0.04
N ARG A 201 -7.90 12.95 -0.56
CA ARG A 201 -7.15 13.98 0.17
C ARG A 201 -5.94 13.43 0.93
N GLY A 202 -5.36 12.37 0.43
CA GLY A 202 -4.07 11.87 0.89
C GLY A 202 -2.90 12.57 0.21
N SER A 203 -1.71 12.24 0.65
CA SER A 203 -0.45 12.75 0.09
C SER A 203 0.00 11.91 -1.12
N VAL A 204 0.80 12.56 -1.98
CA VAL A 204 1.54 11.88 -3.05
C VAL A 204 3.01 12.22 -2.88
N SER A 205 3.85 11.20 -2.88
CA SER A 205 5.30 11.32 -2.70
C SER A 205 6.06 10.54 -3.75
N GLY A 206 7.26 11.03 -4.11
CA GLY A 206 8.12 10.35 -5.08
C GLY A 206 8.83 9.14 -4.48
N ILE A 207 8.82 8.00 -5.18
CA ILE A 207 9.48 6.78 -4.73
C ILE A 207 11.02 6.90 -4.76
N CYS A 208 11.58 7.69 -5.69
CA CYS A 208 13.01 7.96 -5.79
C CYS A 208 13.51 9.04 -4.80
N SER A 209 12.63 9.60 -3.96
CA SER A 209 13.03 10.64 -3.03
C SER A 209 13.95 10.09 -1.95
N GLU A 210 15.13 10.71 -1.75
CA GLU A 210 16.03 10.37 -0.65
C GLU A 210 15.40 10.64 0.72
N ASP A 211 14.40 11.49 0.77
CA ASP A 211 13.78 12.04 1.99
C ASP A 211 12.45 11.36 2.36
N TYR A 212 12.46 10.04 2.33
CA TYR A 212 11.29 9.22 2.70
C TYR A 212 10.82 9.44 4.15
N ALA A 213 11.72 9.78 5.05
CA ALA A 213 11.37 10.03 6.44
C ALA A 213 10.39 11.21 6.53
N GLU A 214 10.71 12.33 5.87
CA GLU A 214 9.82 13.49 5.79
C GLU A 214 8.45 13.16 5.17
N LYS A 215 8.45 12.24 4.17
CA LYS A 215 7.20 11.83 3.51
C LYS A 215 6.34 10.94 4.41
N LEU A 216 6.95 10.06 5.18
CA LEU A 216 6.24 9.26 6.18
C LEU A 216 5.73 10.12 7.35
N ASP A 217 6.46 11.17 7.72
CA ASP A 217 5.99 12.18 8.68
C ASP A 217 4.71 12.87 8.17
N LEU A 218 4.68 13.29 6.90
CA LEU A 218 3.48 13.88 6.29
C LEU A 218 2.29 12.91 6.29
N ILE A 219 2.56 11.63 6.03
CA ILE A 219 1.53 10.59 6.10
C ILE A 219 1.05 10.44 7.53
N TYR A 220 1.96 10.37 8.50
CA TYR A 220 1.63 10.31 9.92
C TYR A 220 0.73 11.48 10.33
N ASP A 221 1.11 12.72 9.98
CA ASP A 221 0.33 13.91 10.27
C ASP A 221 -1.07 13.90 9.62
N SER A 222 -1.23 13.21 8.50
CA SER A 222 -2.52 13.08 7.81
C SER A 222 -3.48 12.11 8.47
N ILE A 223 -2.99 11.20 9.32
CA ILE A 223 -3.76 10.14 9.98
C ILE A 223 -3.98 10.37 11.48
N VAL A 224 -3.27 11.33 12.08
CA VAL A 224 -3.38 11.75 13.48
C VAL A 224 -4.28 12.98 13.62
#